data_5b6dae7761a6e7fe7bba9e90ad7d8ad5
#
_entry.id   5b6dae7761a6e7fe7bba9e90ad7d8ad5
#
_cell.length_a   1.000
_cell.length_b   1.000
_cell.length_c   1.000
_cell.angle_alpha   90.00
_cell.angle_beta   90.00
_cell.angle_gamma   90.00
#
_symmetry.space_group_name_H-M   'P 1'
#
loop_
_entity.id
_entity.type
_entity.pdbx_description
1 polymer ?
#
loop_
_entity_poly.entity_id
_entity_poly.type
_entity_poly.pdbx_seq_one_letter_code
_entity_poly.pdbx_strand_id
1 'polypeptide(L)'
;MATRVGINGFGRIGRQSLKAILERHPGELEVVAVNDLTDTKTNAHLLKYDSTYGRFPGEVEATADALIVNGHTVKVLSQRDPAQIPWSDLGVEIVIESTGLFTNAEKASAHLHGGAKKVIISAPAKGEDLTIVLGVNENMYDPAKHNIISNASCTTNCLAPTVKVINDTFGIEEGLMNTIHSYTNDQRILDQVHKDLRRARSAGVNIIPTTTGAARALALVIPELKGRFDGLSLRVPTITVSVVDFVANVRKETTKEEVNAAFIKAAAGPLKGILDYTDEPLVSMDFRGDSNSAIIDGLSTMVTGGNMVKVLAWYDNEWGYSCRIADLTDFIAQKGF
;
A
#
# COMPACT_ATOMS: atom_id res chain seq x y z
N MET A 1 -6.44 24.97 -7.65
CA MET A 1 -5.04 24.94 -7.18
C MET A 1 -4.77 23.51 -6.78
N ALA A 2 -3.55 23.01 -7.00
CA ALA A 2 -3.17 21.67 -6.55
C ALA A 2 -3.25 21.55 -5.02
N THR A 3 -3.70 20.40 -4.51
CA THR A 3 -3.69 20.12 -3.07
C THR A 3 -2.25 19.90 -2.59
N ARG A 4 -1.87 20.60 -1.54
CA ARG A 4 -0.50 20.58 -1.03
C ARG A 4 -0.30 19.42 -0.04
N VAL A 5 0.69 18.58 -0.35
CA VAL A 5 0.96 17.33 0.36
C VAL A 5 2.30 17.43 1.10
N GLY A 6 2.31 16.98 2.35
CA GLY A 6 3.50 16.72 3.14
C GLY A 6 3.75 15.23 3.30
N ILE A 7 5.01 14.79 3.31
CA ILE A 7 5.37 13.39 3.56
C ILE A 7 6.22 13.32 4.83
N ASN A 8 5.75 12.61 5.84
CA ASN A 8 6.53 12.32 7.04
C ASN A 8 7.16 10.92 6.94
N GLY A 9 8.50 10.86 6.89
CA GLY A 9 9.26 9.65 6.59
C GLY A 9 9.55 9.50 5.09
N PHE A 10 10.77 9.84 4.68
CA PHE A 10 11.19 9.77 3.28
C PHE A 10 11.97 8.48 2.99
N GLY A 11 11.49 7.36 3.59
CA GLY A 11 11.96 5.99 3.34
C GLY A 11 11.50 5.44 2.00
N ARG A 12 11.47 4.11 1.85
CA ARG A 12 11.03 3.44 0.61
C ARG A 12 9.66 3.95 0.15
N ILE A 13 8.65 3.83 1.01
CA ILE A 13 7.27 4.21 0.66
C ILE A 13 7.12 5.72 0.44
N GLY A 14 7.72 6.56 1.29
CA GLY A 14 7.64 8.02 1.10
C GLY A 14 8.23 8.47 -0.24
N ARG A 15 9.40 7.93 -0.65
CA ARG A 15 9.99 8.24 -1.95
C ARG A 15 9.17 7.71 -3.13
N GLN A 16 8.65 6.48 -3.03
CA GLN A 16 7.80 5.94 -4.09
C GLN A 16 6.46 6.68 -4.19
N SER A 17 5.88 7.12 -3.04
CA SER A 17 4.65 7.93 -3.05
C SER A 17 4.87 9.28 -3.73
N LEU A 18 6.01 9.95 -3.50
CA LEU A 18 6.35 11.16 -4.24
C LEU A 18 6.43 10.89 -5.75
N LYS A 19 7.11 9.81 -6.17
CA LYS A 19 7.20 9.43 -7.58
C LYS A 19 5.83 9.11 -8.18
N ALA A 20 5.00 8.37 -7.44
CA ALA A 20 3.64 8.03 -7.87
C ALA A 20 2.75 9.26 -8.01
N ILE A 21 2.85 10.24 -7.10
CA ILE A 21 2.13 11.52 -7.22
C ILE A 21 2.56 12.27 -8.48
N LEU A 22 3.87 12.38 -8.74
CA LEU A 22 4.38 13.05 -9.93
C LEU A 22 3.96 12.39 -11.24
N GLU A 23 3.80 11.07 -11.25
CA GLU A 23 3.44 10.29 -12.44
C GLU A 23 1.92 10.29 -12.68
N ARG A 24 1.12 10.15 -11.62
CA ARG A 24 -0.30 9.82 -11.73
C ARG A 24 -1.24 11.01 -11.52
N HIS A 25 -0.82 11.99 -10.72
CA HIS A 25 -1.64 13.15 -10.33
C HIS A 25 -0.92 14.48 -10.55
N PRO A 26 -0.30 14.68 -11.77
CA PRO A 26 0.40 15.91 -12.06
C PRO A 26 -0.60 17.09 -12.18
N GLY A 27 -0.43 18.08 -11.32
CA GLY A 27 -1.31 19.27 -11.30
C GLY A 27 -2.49 19.17 -10.33
N GLU A 28 -2.89 17.97 -9.88
CA GLU A 28 -3.89 17.77 -8.83
C GLU A 28 -3.26 17.80 -7.43
N LEU A 29 -2.10 17.16 -7.29
CA LEU A 29 -1.34 17.07 -6.04
C LEU A 29 0.05 17.70 -6.19
N GLU A 30 0.50 18.39 -5.15
CA GLU A 30 1.84 18.99 -5.07
C GLU A 30 2.52 18.58 -3.76
N VAL A 31 3.59 17.79 -3.84
CA VAL A 31 4.42 17.51 -2.65
C VAL A 31 5.32 18.71 -2.39
N VAL A 32 5.04 19.45 -1.33
CA VAL A 32 5.74 20.71 -0.99
C VAL A 32 6.78 20.53 0.10
N ALA A 33 6.66 19.48 0.90
CA ALA A 33 7.62 19.20 1.96
C ALA A 33 7.72 17.71 2.28
N VAL A 34 8.91 17.31 2.70
CA VAL A 34 9.17 16.02 3.32
C VAL A 34 9.84 16.25 4.67
N ASN A 35 9.53 15.41 5.64
CA ASN A 35 10.23 15.37 6.93
C ASN A 35 10.98 14.06 7.05
N ASP A 36 12.30 14.14 7.19
CA ASP A 36 13.18 12.99 7.41
C ASP A 36 14.40 13.41 8.22
N LEU A 37 14.93 12.52 9.04
CA LEU A 37 16.09 12.81 9.89
C LEU A 37 17.42 12.77 9.13
N THR A 38 17.37 12.37 7.87
CA THR A 38 18.52 12.27 6.96
C THR A 38 18.75 13.62 6.24
N ASP A 39 19.98 13.92 5.90
CA ASP A 39 20.34 15.14 5.17
C ASP A 39 19.80 15.16 3.73
N THR A 40 19.73 16.36 3.15
CA THR A 40 19.16 16.58 1.80
C THR A 40 19.93 15.87 0.70
N LYS A 41 21.26 15.78 0.79
CA LYS A 41 22.10 15.14 -0.23
C LYS A 41 21.84 13.63 -0.27
N THR A 42 21.76 13.00 0.90
CA THR A 42 21.44 11.57 1.02
C THR A 42 20.03 11.30 0.52
N ASN A 43 19.05 12.13 0.88
CA ASN A 43 17.67 12.01 0.39
C ASN A 43 17.58 12.16 -1.13
N ALA A 44 18.27 13.14 -1.72
CA ALA A 44 18.34 13.32 -3.17
C ALA A 44 18.99 12.10 -3.86
N HIS A 45 20.09 11.58 -3.31
CA HIS A 45 20.75 10.39 -3.84
C HIS A 45 19.83 9.18 -3.87
N LEU A 46 19.15 8.90 -2.75
CA LEU A 46 18.23 7.77 -2.63
C LEU A 46 16.91 7.95 -3.41
N LEU A 47 16.51 9.18 -3.71
CA LEU A 47 15.40 9.44 -4.63
C LEU A 47 15.81 9.17 -6.07
N LYS A 48 17.04 9.56 -6.44
CA LYS A 48 17.58 9.45 -7.80
C LYS A 48 17.96 8.02 -8.18
N TYR A 49 18.53 7.25 -7.24
CA TYR A 49 19.03 5.91 -7.50
C TYR A 49 18.31 4.89 -6.62
N ASP A 50 17.68 3.93 -7.25
CA ASP A 50 16.92 2.89 -6.60
C ASP A 50 17.33 1.52 -7.10
N SER A 51 17.75 0.62 -6.20
CA SER A 51 18.20 -0.73 -6.58
C SER A 51 17.09 -1.59 -7.17
N THR A 52 15.83 -1.31 -6.80
CA THR A 52 14.65 -2.06 -7.28
C THR A 52 14.13 -1.49 -8.59
N TYR A 53 13.98 -0.17 -8.70
CA TYR A 53 13.30 0.48 -9.84
C TYR A 53 14.26 1.24 -10.77
N GLY A 54 15.55 1.24 -10.46
CA GLY A 54 16.55 1.91 -11.28
C GLY A 54 16.62 3.42 -11.02
N ARG A 55 17.14 4.15 -11.99
CA ARG A 55 17.33 5.59 -11.89
C ARG A 55 15.99 6.32 -12.12
N PHE A 56 15.69 7.29 -11.26
CA PHE A 56 14.57 8.19 -11.47
C PHE A 56 14.70 8.91 -12.83
N PRO A 57 13.68 8.92 -13.68
CA PRO A 57 13.76 9.46 -15.04
C PRO A 57 13.80 10.99 -15.11
N GLY A 58 13.63 11.67 -13.97
CA GLY A 58 13.65 13.13 -13.86
C GLY A 58 14.94 13.67 -13.26
N GLU A 59 14.96 14.98 -13.04
CA GLU A 59 16.04 15.71 -12.40
C GLU A 59 15.84 15.77 -10.89
N VAL A 60 16.94 15.53 -10.15
CA VAL A 60 16.95 15.66 -8.70
C VAL A 60 18.22 16.35 -8.28
N GLU A 61 18.06 17.48 -7.57
CA GLU A 61 19.15 18.25 -6.98
C GLU A 61 18.87 18.46 -5.48
N ALA A 62 19.90 18.73 -4.71
CA ALA A 62 19.81 19.04 -3.29
C ALA A 62 20.35 20.44 -3.02
N THR A 63 19.60 21.24 -2.26
CA THR A 63 20.08 22.45 -1.61
C THR A 63 20.39 22.18 -0.13
N ALA A 64 20.69 23.23 0.63
CA ALA A 64 20.94 23.10 2.08
C ALA A 64 19.70 22.54 2.84
N ASP A 65 18.49 22.84 2.36
CA ASP A 65 17.24 22.64 3.09
C ASP A 65 16.06 22.19 2.21
N ALA A 66 16.34 21.80 0.95
CA ALA A 66 15.31 21.34 0.01
C ALA A 66 15.87 20.35 -1.02
N LEU A 67 14.96 19.59 -1.62
CA LEU A 67 15.15 18.88 -2.87
C LEU A 67 14.54 19.69 -4.00
N ILE A 68 15.20 19.73 -5.14
CA ILE A 68 14.64 20.26 -6.38
C ILE A 68 14.36 19.05 -7.27
N VAL A 69 13.09 18.75 -7.49
CA VAL A 69 12.65 17.59 -8.29
C VAL A 69 11.90 18.10 -9.51
N ASN A 70 12.45 17.88 -10.70
CA ASN A 70 11.92 18.40 -11.97
C ASN A 70 11.65 19.93 -11.92
N GLY A 71 12.53 20.69 -11.27
CA GLY A 71 12.38 22.14 -11.08
C GLY A 71 11.46 22.57 -9.93
N HIS A 72 10.73 21.66 -9.31
CA HIS A 72 9.86 21.95 -8.15
C HIS A 72 10.64 21.83 -6.84
N THR A 73 10.45 22.81 -5.95
CA THR A 73 11.09 22.83 -4.64
C THR A 73 10.28 22.02 -3.62
N VAL A 74 10.90 20.99 -3.04
CA VAL A 74 10.36 20.20 -1.95
C VAL A 74 11.20 20.48 -0.68
N LYS A 75 10.62 21.20 0.28
CA LYS A 75 11.30 21.53 1.54
C LYS A 75 11.64 20.26 2.33
N VAL A 76 12.84 20.18 2.87
CA VAL A 76 13.26 19.08 3.75
C VAL A 76 13.29 19.57 5.18
N LEU A 77 12.47 18.95 6.02
CA LEU A 77 12.40 19.18 7.46
C LEU A 77 13.07 18.00 8.19
N SER A 78 13.50 18.22 9.44
CA SER A 78 14.16 17.17 10.23
C SER A 78 13.67 17.19 11.68
N GLN A 79 12.35 16.98 11.86
CA GLN A 79 11.70 16.95 13.16
C GLN A 79 11.41 15.52 13.59
N ARG A 80 11.82 15.15 14.82
CA ARG A 80 11.51 13.83 15.40
C ARG A 80 10.07 13.72 15.88
N ASP A 81 9.56 14.83 16.42
CA ASP A 81 8.20 14.93 16.94
C ASP A 81 7.29 15.50 15.85
N PRO A 82 6.29 14.76 15.39
CA PRO A 82 5.34 15.24 14.38
C PRO A 82 4.61 16.54 14.77
N ALA A 83 4.42 16.80 16.06
CA ALA A 83 3.80 18.02 16.57
C ALA A 83 4.64 19.29 16.33
N GLN A 84 5.93 19.13 16.06
CA GLN A 84 6.87 20.24 15.79
C GLN A 84 7.02 20.53 14.28
N ILE A 85 6.32 19.80 13.43
CA ILE A 85 6.36 20.01 11.98
C ILE A 85 5.38 21.11 11.62
N PRO A 86 5.84 22.26 11.08
CA PRO A 86 4.97 23.41 10.83
C PRO A 86 4.24 23.27 9.48
N TRP A 87 3.32 22.31 9.37
CA TRP A 87 2.58 22.03 8.13
C TRP A 87 1.78 23.23 7.67
N SER A 88 1.18 23.99 8.59
CA SER A 88 0.45 25.22 8.29
C SER A 88 1.29 26.27 7.57
N ASP A 89 2.55 26.46 7.99
CA ASP A 89 3.44 27.48 7.41
C ASP A 89 3.81 27.14 5.96
N LEU A 90 3.73 25.85 5.61
CA LEU A 90 3.99 25.32 4.29
C LEU A 90 2.69 25.14 3.48
N GLY A 91 1.53 25.44 4.07
CA GLY A 91 0.22 25.29 3.44
C GLY A 91 -0.14 23.84 3.14
N VAL A 92 0.44 22.87 3.86
CA VAL A 92 0.16 21.44 3.69
C VAL A 92 -1.25 21.12 4.17
N GLU A 93 -2.02 20.48 3.32
CA GLU A 93 -3.41 20.08 3.58
C GLU A 93 -3.51 18.62 3.97
N ILE A 94 -2.78 17.74 3.27
CA ILE A 94 -2.75 16.30 3.54
C ILE A 94 -1.33 15.88 3.90
N VAL A 95 -1.19 15.09 4.97
CA VAL A 95 0.09 14.45 5.34
C VAL A 95 0.02 12.96 5.06
N ILE A 96 1.01 12.46 4.33
CA ILE A 96 1.29 11.03 4.20
C ILE A 96 2.26 10.64 5.30
N GLU A 97 1.78 9.86 6.28
CA GLU A 97 2.58 9.32 7.38
C GLU A 97 3.19 7.98 6.95
N SER A 98 4.48 7.97 6.61
CA SER A 98 5.20 6.80 6.08
C SER A 98 6.47 6.43 6.87
N THR A 99 6.60 6.88 8.12
CA THR A 99 7.72 6.50 9.00
C THR A 99 7.61 5.07 9.52
N GLY A 100 6.39 4.51 9.58
CA GLY A 100 6.10 3.26 10.27
C GLY A 100 6.11 3.34 11.81
N LEU A 101 6.32 4.54 12.37
CA LEU A 101 6.41 4.79 13.82
C LEU A 101 5.09 5.30 14.41
N PHE A 102 4.35 6.10 13.64
CA PHE A 102 3.12 6.76 14.09
C PHE A 102 1.88 6.09 13.49
N THR A 103 1.77 4.77 13.71
CA THR A 103 0.65 3.94 13.22
C THR A 103 -0.55 3.89 14.18
N ASN A 104 -0.52 4.67 15.25
CA ASN A 104 -1.63 4.87 16.16
C ASN A 104 -2.22 6.26 15.89
N ALA A 105 -3.55 6.36 15.79
CA ALA A 105 -4.24 7.62 15.47
C ALA A 105 -3.94 8.73 16.49
N GLU A 106 -3.85 8.40 17.79
CA GLU A 106 -3.50 9.35 18.83
C GLU A 106 -2.13 10.01 18.54
N LYS A 107 -1.14 9.24 18.11
CA LYS A 107 0.17 9.76 17.75
C LYS A 107 0.16 10.49 16.40
N ALA A 108 -0.56 9.96 15.42
CA ALA A 108 -0.68 10.55 14.09
C ALA A 108 -1.46 11.88 14.11
N SER A 109 -2.34 12.08 15.10
CA SER A 109 -3.08 13.36 15.28
C SER A 109 -2.16 14.55 15.52
N ALA A 110 -0.90 14.34 15.91
CA ALA A 110 0.10 15.38 16.02
C ALA A 110 0.27 16.17 14.72
N HIS A 111 0.09 15.54 13.56
CA HIS A 111 0.13 16.23 12.27
C HIS A 111 -1.04 17.22 12.07
N LEU A 112 -2.22 16.91 12.64
CA LEU A 112 -3.38 17.82 12.62
C LEU A 112 -3.08 19.07 13.48
N HIS A 113 -2.41 18.89 14.61
CA HIS A 113 -1.97 20.02 15.45
C HIS A 113 -0.94 20.90 14.72
N GLY A 114 -0.12 20.34 13.83
CA GLY A 114 0.80 21.05 12.93
C GLY A 114 0.09 21.81 11.80
N GLY A 115 -1.23 21.66 11.67
CA GLY A 115 -2.07 22.39 10.71
C GLY A 115 -2.48 21.58 9.47
N ALA A 116 -2.12 20.30 9.36
CA ALA A 116 -2.68 19.44 8.32
C ALA A 116 -4.19 19.22 8.53
N LYS A 117 -4.95 19.10 7.45
CA LYS A 117 -6.39 18.82 7.51
C LYS A 117 -6.67 17.32 7.58
N LYS A 118 -5.87 16.52 6.88
CA LYS A 118 -5.99 15.06 6.83
C LYS A 118 -4.64 14.39 6.97
N VAL A 119 -4.66 13.18 7.53
CA VAL A 119 -3.48 12.32 7.67
C VAL A 119 -3.79 10.95 7.07
N ILE A 120 -2.94 10.49 6.15
CA ILE A 120 -3.00 9.15 5.57
C ILE A 120 -1.84 8.33 6.15
N ILE A 121 -2.16 7.33 6.95
CA ILE A 121 -1.16 6.40 7.50
C ILE A 121 -0.90 5.30 6.48
N SER A 122 0.34 5.17 6.03
CA SER A 122 0.77 4.17 5.04
C SER A 122 1.04 2.79 5.64
N ALA A 123 0.21 2.38 6.59
CA ALA A 123 0.29 1.11 7.29
C ALA A 123 -1.05 0.78 7.93
N PRO A 124 -1.30 -0.49 8.33
CA PRO A 124 -2.41 -0.80 9.23
C PRO A 124 -2.31 0.03 10.50
N ALA A 125 -3.38 0.71 10.87
CA ALA A 125 -3.39 1.63 12.00
C ALA A 125 -4.16 1.06 13.22
N LYS A 126 -4.20 1.85 14.30
CA LYS A 126 -5.02 1.59 15.49
C LYS A 126 -5.72 2.89 15.89
N GLY A 127 -7.04 2.82 16.03
CA GLY A 127 -7.86 3.95 16.46
C GLY A 127 -8.04 5.01 15.37
N GLU A 128 -7.71 4.69 14.12
CA GLU A 128 -7.98 5.50 12.95
C GLU A 128 -9.49 5.71 12.76
N ASP A 129 -9.87 6.83 12.13
CA ASP A 129 -11.27 7.12 11.86
C ASP A 129 -11.84 6.18 10.79
N LEU A 130 -11.01 5.81 9.80
CA LEU A 130 -11.39 4.89 8.74
C LEU A 130 -10.16 4.21 8.13
N THR A 131 -10.27 2.92 7.86
CA THR A 131 -9.36 2.19 6.97
C THR A 131 -9.99 2.12 5.58
N ILE A 132 -9.29 2.60 4.55
CA ILE A 132 -9.76 2.61 3.15
C ILE A 132 -8.88 1.73 2.28
N VAL A 133 -9.54 0.89 1.48
CA VAL A 133 -8.97 0.22 0.31
C VAL A 133 -9.80 0.65 -0.90
N LEU A 134 -9.17 1.39 -1.81
CA LEU A 134 -9.82 1.87 -3.03
C LEU A 134 -10.34 0.70 -3.88
N GLY A 135 -11.52 0.86 -4.45
CA GLY A 135 -12.27 -0.18 -5.16
C GLY A 135 -13.07 -1.11 -4.25
N VAL A 136 -12.96 -0.94 -2.92
CA VAL A 136 -13.64 -1.81 -1.94
C VAL A 136 -14.61 -1.04 -1.07
N ASN A 137 -14.15 0.01 -0.37
CA ASN A 137 -14.96 0.71 0.63
C ASN A 137 -14.75 2.24 0.68
N GLU A 138 -14.20 2.84 -0.35
CA GLU A 138 -13.99 4.30 -0.41
C GLU A 138 -15.27 5.12 -0.29
N ASN A 139 -16.42 4.50 -0.58
CA ASN A 139 -17.73 5.11 -0.39
C ASN A 139 -18.09 5.37 1.08
N MET A 140 -17.35 4.77 2.02
CA MET A 140 -17.52 5.02 3.46
C MET A 140 -16.87 6.34 3.92
N TYR A 141 -16.06 6.99 3.08
CA TYR A 141 -15.37 8.21 3.45
C TYR A 141 -16.35 9.39 3.62
N ASP A 142 -16.30 10.00 4.79
CA ASP A 142 -17.01 11.23 5.12
C ASP A 142 -15.98 12.31 5.50
N PRO A 143 -15.79 13.36 4.67
CA PRO A 143 -14.76 14.37 4.91
C PRO A 143 -14.95 15.13 6.24
N ALA A 144 -16.18 15.26 6.73
CA ALA A 144 -16.46 15.95 8.00
C ALA A 144 -16.08 15.12 9.25
N LYS A 145 -15.92 13.79 9.10
CA LYS A 145 -15.67 12.88 10.24
C LYS A 145 -14.31 12.23 10.23
N HIS A 146 -13.78 11.94 9.05
CA HIS A 146 -12.58 11.12 8.92
C HIS A 146 -11.35 11.99 8.63
N ASN A 147 -10.53 12.21 9.63
CA ASN A 147 -9.32 13.04 9.54
C ASN A 147 -8.03 12.20 9.55
N ILE A 148 -8.07 11.03 10.19
CA ILE A 148 -6.95 10.10 10.27
C ILE A 148 -7.35 8.80 9.58
N ILE A 149 -6.82 8.57 8.39
CA ILE A 149 -7.18 7.48 7.51
C ILE A 149 -6.01 6.50 7.39
N SER A 150 -6.28 5.21 7.46
CA SER A 150 -5.32 4.17 7.13
C SER A 150 -5.54 3.69 5.70
N ASN A 151 -4.46 3.61 4.90
CA ASN A 151 -4.49 2.91 3.61
C ASN A 151 -4.25 1.39 3.75
N ALA A 152 -4.44 0.84 4.95
CA ALA A 152 -4.17 -0.57 5.26
C ALA A 152 -2.72 -0.99 4.90
N SER A 153 -2.49 -2.25 4.52
CA SER A 153 -1.20 -2.74 4.04
C SER A 153 -1.23 -3.01 2.53
N CYS A 154 -0.05 -3.18 1.93
CA CYS A 154 0.08 -3.63 0.54
C CYS A 154 -0.65 -4.97 0.31
N THR A 155 -0.51 -5.90 1.25
CA THR A 155 -1.19 -7.20 1.21
C THR A 155 -2.72 -7.04 1.29
N THR A 156 -3.22 -6.15 2.14
CA THR A 156 -4.67 -5.88 2.24
C THR A 156 -5.20 -5.24 0.95
N ASN A 157 -4.43 -4.35 0.34
CA ASN A 157 -4.80 -3.73 -0.95
C ASN A 157 -4.87 -4.76 -2.09
N CYS A 158 -4.06 -5.82 -2.06
CA CYS A 158 -4.17 -6.93 -2.99
C CYS A 158 -5.33 -7.88 -2.64
N LEU A 159 -5.44 -8.27 -1.38
CA LEU A 159 -6.42 -9.25 -0.92
C LEU A 159 -7.86 -8.75 -1.02
N ALA A 160 -8.12 -7.52 -0.58
CA ALA A 160 -9.50 -7.04 -0.44
C ALA A 160 -10.27 -6.95 -1.78
N PRO A 161 -9.73 -6.37 -2.87
CA PRO A 161 -10.41 -6.40 -4.17
C PRO A 161 -10.53 -7.82 -4.73
N THR A 162 -9.53 -8.71 -4.51
CA THR A 162 -9.60 -10.12 -4.90
C THR A 162 -10.76 -10.84 -4.19
N VAL A 163 -10.85 -10.69 -2.88
CA VAL A 163 -11.92 -11.27 -2.05
C VAL A 163 -13.28 -10.68 -2.41
N LYS A 164 -13.34 -9.37 -2.65
CA LYS A 164 -14.59 -8.70 -3.02
C LYS A 164 -15.22 -9.31 -4.28
N VAL A 165 -14.43 -9.54 -5.33
CA VAL A 165 -14.94 -10.14 -6.58
C VAL A 165 -15.51 -11.53 -6.31
N ILE A 166 -14.83 -12.38 -5.56
CA ILE A 166 -15.30 -13.72 -5.21
C ILE A 166 -16.54 -13.66 -4.31
N ASN A 167 -16.54 -12.79 -3.29
CA ASN A 167 -17.67 -12.66 -2.37
C ASN A 167 -18.92 -12.14 -3.07
N ASP A 168 -18.80 -11.10 -3.87
CA ASP A 168 -19.93 -10.47 -4.57
C ASP A 168 -20.53 -11.41 -5.64
N THR A 169 -19.73 -12.33 -6.21
CA THR A 169 -20.17 -13.21 -7.31
C THR A 169 -20.65 -14.57 -6.80
N PHE A 170 -19.95 -15.17 -5.85
CA PHE A 170 -20.17 -16.57 -5.43
C PHE A 170 -20.55 -16.70 -3.95
N GLY A 171 -20.35 -15.66 -3.13
CA GLY A 171 -20.61 -15.64 -1.68
C GLY A 171 -19.60 -16.51 -0.93
N ILE A 172 -18.75 -15.90 -0.11
CA ILE A 172 -17.75 -16.63 0.66
C ILE A 172 -18.36 -17.12 1.98
N GLU A 173 -18.09 -18.37 2.33
CA GLU A 173 -18.40 -18.95 3.64
C GLU A 173 -17.25 -18.71 4.61
N GLU A 174 -16.05 -19.16 4.23
CA GLU A 174 -14.81 -19.02 4.99
C GLU A 174 -13.62 -19.12 4.04
N GLY A 175 -12.44 -18.67 4.48
CA GLY A 175 -11.24 -18.75 3.67
C GLY A 175 -9.95 -18.59 4.46
N LEU A 176 -8.87 -19.02 3.83
CA LEU A 176 -7.52 -18.82 4.30
C LEU A 176 -6.70 -18.07 3.26
N MET A 177 -5.79 -17.23 3.74
CA MET A 177 -4.84 -16.57 2.86
C MET A 177 -3.41 -16.80 3.34
N ASN A 178 -2.52 -16.93 2.41
CA ASN A 178 -1.11 -16.85 2.64
C ASN A 178 -0.52 -15.79 1.70
N THR A 179 0.37 -14.92 2.18
CA THR A 179 1.15 -14.10 1.28
C THR A 179 2.60 -14.57 1.24
N ILE A 180 3.05 -14.93 0.06
CA ILE A 180 4.46 -15.15 -0.23
C ILE A 180 5.03 -13.77 -0.57
N HIS A 181 5.75 -13.19 0.40
CA HIS A 181 6.05 -11.76 0.41
C HIS A 181 7.56 -11.51 0.32
N SER A 182 7.93 -10.56 -0.50
CA SER A 182 9.31 -10.04 -0.52
C SER A 182 9.76 -9.59 0.85
N TYR A 183 11.07 -9.67 1.13
CA TYR A 183 11.61 -9.14 2.38
C TYR A 183 11.42 -7.61 2.47
N THR A 184 11.33 -7.10 3.68
CA THR A 184 11.17 -5.67 3.95
C THR A 184 12.16 -5.23 5.03
N ASN A 185 12.33 -3.92 5.23
CA ASN A 185 13.32 -3.36 6.15
C ASN A 185 13.10 -3.70 7.63
N ASP A 186 11.98 -4.31 8.01
CA ASP A 186 11.77 -4.85 9.34
C ASP A 186 12.51 -6.18 9.59
N GLN A 187 13.01 -6.82 8.53
CA GLN A 187 13.82 -8.04 8.61
C GLN A 187 15.31 -7.70 8.73
N ARG A 188 16.11 -8.69 9.13
CA ARG A 188 17.55 -8.54 9.29
C ARG A 188 18.29 -9.07 8.04
N ILE A 189 19.32 -8.37 7.61
CA ILE A 189 20.18 -8.83 6.51
C ILE A 189 20.95 -10.07 6.95
N LEU A 190 21.57 -10.02 8.13
CA LEU A 190 22.22 -11.13 8.82
C LEU A 190 21.50 -11.43 10.15
N ASP A 191 21.78 -12.58 10.77
CA ASP A 191 21.19 -12.95 12.06
C ASP A 191 21.48 -11.87 13.11
N GLN A 192 20.45 -11.23 13.63
CA GLN A 192 20.55 -10.12 14.56
C GLN A 192 19.30 -10.03 15.43
N VAL A 193 19.43 -9.42 16.60
CA VAL A 193 18.33 -9.26 17.57
C VAL A 193 17.08 -8.64 16.92
N HIS A 194 15.96 -9.31 17.09
CA HIS A 194 14.63 -8.87 16.71
C HIS A 194 13.59 -9.46 17.69
N LYS A 195 12.50 -8.76 17.98
CA LYS A 195 11.43 -9.24 18.88
C LYS A 195 10.73 -10.51 18.38
N ASP A 196 10.62 -10.68 17.07
CA ASP A 196 10.19 -11.92 16.42
C ASP A 196 11.47 -12.70 16.06
N LEU A 197 11.65 -13.87 16.67
CA LEU A 197 12.85 -14.70 16.49
C LEU A 197 13.00 -15.24 15.06
N ARG A 198 11.92 -15.40 14.31
CA ARG A 198 11.99 -15.78 12.89
C ARG A 198 12.49 -14.63 12.03
N ARG A 199 12.05 -13.39 12.28
CA ARG A 199 12.55 -12.18 11.61
C ARG A 199 13.95 -11.77 12.05
N ALA A 200 14.46 -12.35 13.13
CA ALA A 200 15.84 -12.20 13.57
C ALA A 200 16.86 -12.86 12.63
N ARG A 201 16.39 -13.76 11.76
CA ARG A 201 17.22 -14.54 10.84
C ARG A 201 17.42 -13.80 9.52
N SER A 202 18.54 -14.11 8.86
CA SER A 202 18.94 -13.50 7.58
C SER A 202 17.84 -13.62 6.51
N ALA A 203 17.40 -12.46 6.03
CA ALA A 203 16.29 -12.36 5.06
C ALA A 203 16.66 -12.91 3.67
N GLY A 204 17.93 -12.77 3.27
CA GLY A 204 18.37 -13.09 1.91
C GLY A 204 18.55 -14.58 1.61
N VAL A 205 18.46 -15.46 2.63
CA VAL A 205 18.74 -16.90 2.48
C VAL A 205 17.69 -17.80 3.11
N ASN A 206 16.59 -17.23 3.65
CA ASN A 206 15.57 -18.00 4.37
C ASN A 206 14.17 -17.73 3.85
N ILE A 207 13.32 -18.74 3.88
CA ILE A 207 11.86 -18.59 3.88
C ILE A 207 11.44 -18.43 5.34
N ILE A 208 10.82 -17.29 5.67
CA ILE A 208 10.52 -16.90 7.04
C ILE A 208 9.00 -16.83 7.25
N PRO A 209 8.36 -17.82 7.93
CA PRO A 209 6.98 -17.71 8.33
C PRO A 209 6.81 -16.62 9.38
N THR A 210 5.79 -15.77 9.21
CA THR A 210 5.48 -14.70 10.16
C THR A 210 4.00 -14.33 10.11
N THR A 211 3.55 -13.57 11.08
CA THR A 211 2.17 -13.10 11.14
C THR A 211 1.90 -12.02 10.10
N THR A 212 0.65 -11.95 9.64
CA THR A 212 0.13 -10.82 8.86
C THR A 212 -1.16 -10.31 9.49
N GLY A 213 -1.37 -8.98 9.43
CA GLY A 213 -2.63 -8.37 9.82
C GLY A 213 -3.67 -8.30 8.68
N ALA A 214 -3.33 -8.75 7.47
CA ALA A 214 -4.15 -8.54 6.28
C ALA A 214 -5.52 -9.22 6.37
N ALA A 215 -5.59 -10.46 6.87
CA ALA A 215 -6.85 -11.17 7.05
C ALA A 215 -7.78 -10.46 8.06
N ARG A 216 -7.21 -9.90 9.13
CA ARG A 216 -7.98 -9.11 10.11
C ARG A 216 -8.41 -7.76 9.57
N ALA A 217 -7.54 -7.10 8.81
CA ALA A 217 -7.84 -5.83 8.17
C ALA A 217 -8.95 -5.95 7.11
N LEU A 218 -9.11 -7.13 6.51
CA LEU A 218 -10.21 -7.41 5.59
C LEU A 218 -11.59 -7.15 6.24
N ALA A 219 -11.76 -7.49 7.51
CA ALA A 219 -13.00 -7.25 8.25
C ALA A 219 -13.31 -5.77 8.51
N LEU A 220 -12.34 -4.87 8.34
CA LEU A 220 -12.55 -3.42 8.44
C LEU A 220 -13.12 -2.85 7.14
N VAL A 221 -12.81 -3.47 6.00
CA VAL A 221 -13.18 -2.99 4.67
C VAL A 221 -14.31 -3.81 4.02
N ILE A 222 -14.50 -5.07 4.46
CA ILE A 222 -15.60 -5.96 4.09
C ILE A 222 -16.20 -6.56 5.38
N PRO A 223 -17.04 -5.81 6.11
CA PRO A 223 -17.49 -6.18 7.46
C PRO A 223 -18.25 -7.52 7.56
N GLU A 224 -18.95 -7.91 6.51
CA GLU A 224 -19.71 -9.18 6.48
C GLU A 224 -18.82 -10.42 6.50
N LEU A 225 -17.52 -10.28 6.23
CA LEU A 225 -16.54 -11.36 6.29
C LEU A 225 -15.81 -11.45 7.64
N LYS A 226 -16.25 -10.67 8.63
CA LYS A 226 -15.64 -10.71 9.97
C LYS A 226 -15.66 -12.10 10.59
N GLY A 227 -14.47 -12.58 11.00
CA GLY A 227 -14.29 -13.88 11.62
C GLY A 227 -14.27 -15.08 10.66
N ARG A 228 -14.36 -14.84 9.35
CA ARG A 228 -14.37 -15.88 8.33
C ARG A 228 -13.00 -16.11 7.67
N PHE A 229 -12.02 -15.27 8.00
CA PHE A 229 -10.68 -15.33 7.42
C PHE A 229 -9.59 -15.38 8.47
N ASP A 230 -8.58 -16.19 8.20
CA ASP A 230 -7.28 -16.14 8.88
C ASP A 230 -6.15 -16.32 7.86
N GLY A 231 -4.90 -16.09 8.28
CA GLY A 231 -3.79 -16.25 7.37
C GLY A 231 -2.43 -15.89 7.98
N LEU A 232 -1.41 -16.15 7.19
CA LEU A 232 -0.02 -15.91 7.56
C LEU A 232 0.78 -15.33 6.39
N SER A 233 2.03 -14.99 6.63
CA SER A 233 2.98 -14.53 5.62
C SER A 233 4.21 -15.44 5.61
N LEU A 234 4.67 -15.77 4.41
CA LEU A 234 5.99 -16.35 4.18
C LEU A 234 6.87 -15.28 3.54
N ARG A 235 7.89 -14.80 4.26
CA ARG A 235 8.90 -13.92 3.66
C ARG A 235 9.88 -14.74 2.85
N VAL A 236 10.18 -14.30 1.63
CA VAL A 236 11.07 -14.97 0.68
C VAL A 236 12.18 -14.04 0.20
N PRO A 237 13.33 -14.59 -0.28
CA PRO A 237 14.49 -13.80 -0.70
C PRO A 237 14.28 -13.11 -2.06
N THR A 238 13.24 -12.32 -2.22
CA THR A 238 12.98 -11.47 -3.38
C THR A 238 12.96 -10.01 -2.96
N ILE A 239 13.42 -9.11 -3.83
CA ILE A 239 13.58 -7.69 -3.50
C ILE A 239 12.25 -6.94 -3.50
N THR A 240 11.36 -7.30 -4.41
CA THR A 240 9.99 -6.77 -4.54
C THR A 240 9.12 -7.78 -5.25
N VAL A 241 7.86 -7.49 -5.36
CA VAL A 241 6.76 -8.31 -5.86
C VAL A 241 6.45 -9.48 -4.93
N SER A 242 5.22 -9.54 -4.54
CA SER A 242 4.65 -10.52 -3.63
C SER A 242 3.43 -11.17 -4.29
N VAL A 243 2.98 -12.29 -3.75
CA VAL A 243 1.76 -12.95 -4.21
C VAL A 243 0.89 -13.34 -3.03
N VAL A 244 -0.41 -13.07 -3.14
CA VAL A 244 -1.43 -13.61 -2.25
C VAL A 244 -1.89 -14.95 -2.82
N ASP A 245 -1.80 -15.99 -2.02
CA ASP A 245 -2.42 -17.30 -2.21
C ASP A 245 -3.70 -17.34 -1.37
N PHE A 246 -4.84 -17.24 -2.02
CA PHE A 246 -6.16 -17.15 -1.39
C PHE A 246 -6.97 -18.40 -1.70
N VAL A 247 -7.51 -19.04 -0.66
CA VAL A 247 -8.40 -20.21 -0.77
C VAL A 247 -9.67 -19.91 0.00
N ALA A 248 -10.82 -20.17 -0.59
CA ALA A 248 -12.11 -20.00 0.07
C ALA A 248 -13.13 -21.06 -0.34
N ASN A 249 -14.00 -21.41 0.60
CA ASN A 249 -15.25 -22.11 0.30
C ASN A 249 -16.31 -21.06 -0.07
N VAL A 250 -16.97 -21.28 -1.21
CA VAL A 250 -18.03 -20.40 -1.72
C VAL A 250 -19.39 -21.11 -1.67
N ARG A 251 -20.46 -20.31 -1.55
CA ARG A 251 -21.83 -20.83 -1.43
C ARG A 251 -22.39 -21.31 -2.75
N LYS A 252 -22.04 -20.60 -3.84
CA LYS A 252 -22.47 -20.93 -5.19
C LYS A 252 -21.41 -21.81 -5.83
N GLU A 253 -21.81 -23.00 -6.28
CA GLU A 253 -20.93 -23.84 -7.09
C GLU A 253 -20.46 -23.08 -8.34
N THR A 254 -19.20 -23.29 -8.71
CA THR A 254 -18.56 -22.57 -9.80
C THR A 254 -17.47 -23.42 -10.48
N THR A 255 -16.93 -22.89 -11.57
CA THR A 255 -15.81 -23.45 -12.33
C THR A 255 -14.65 -22.48 -12.40
N LYS A 256 -13.47 -22.95 -12.81
CA LYS A 256 -12.30 -22.10 -13.07
C LYS A 256 -12.65 -20.99 -14.07
N GLU A 257 -13.37 -21.33 -15.13
CA GLU A 257 -13.75 -20.41 -16.21
C GLU A 257 -14.67 -19.29 -15.69
N GLU A 258 -15.63 -19.63 -14.84
CA GLU A 258 -16.55 -18.66 -14.23
C GLU A 258 -15.82 -17.71 -13.26
N VAL A 259 -14.88 -18.26 -12.46
CA VAL A 259 -14.04 -17.47 -11.56
C VAL A 259 -13.18 -16.49 -12.36
N ASN A 260 -12.49 -16.96 -13.39
CA ASN A 260 -11.66 -16.11 -14.25
C ASN A 260 -12.50 -15.05 -14.98
N ALA A 261 -13.67 -15.41 -15.49
CA ALA A 261 -14.59 -14.47 -16.12
C ALA A 261 -15.06 -13.36 -15.17
N ALA A 262 -15.29 -13.69 -13.90
CA ALA A 262 -15.65 -12.68 -12.89
C ALA A 262 -14.52 -11.67 -12.68
N PHE A 263 -13.26 -12.10 -12.61
CA PHE A 263 -12.10 -11.23 -12.49
C PHE A 263 -11.87 -10.37 -13.74
N ILE A 264 -11.95 -10.96 -14.94
CA ILE A 264 -11.84 -10.21 -16.21
C ILE A 264 -12.89 -9.10 -16.28
N LYS A 265 -14.14 -9.41 -15.89
CA LYS A 265 -15.22 -8.43 -15.85
C LYS A 265 -14.95 -7.31 -14.84
N ALA A 266 -14.44 -7.65 -13.67
CA ALA A 266 -14.10 -6.67 -12.63
C ALA A 266 -12.95 -5.76 -13.05
N ALA A 267 -11.89 -6.31 -13.64
CA ALA A 267 -10.73 -5.58 -14.14
C ALA A 267 -11.09 -4.61 -15.29
N ALA A 268 -11.96 -5.04 -16.20
CA ALA A 268 -12.44 -4.17 -17.28
C ALA A 268 -13.50 -3.14 -16.84
N GLY A 269 -14.05 -3.28 -15.64
CA GLY A 269 -15.17 -2.50 -15.10
C GLY A 269 -14.85 -1.76 -13.81
N PRO A 270 -15.53 -2.12 -12.69
CA PRO A 270 -15.49 -1.34 -11.45
C PRO A 270 -14.11 -1.30 -10.76
N LEU A 271 -13.24 -2.25 -11.06
CA LEU A 271 -11.89 -2.32 -10.47
C LEU A 271 -10.78 -1.97 -11.47
N LYS A 272 -11.12 -1.33 -12.58
CA LYS A 272 -10.13 -0.88 -13.56
C LYS A 272 -9.08 0.02 -12.92
N GLY A 273 -7.79 -0.32 -13.11
CA GLY A 273 -6.64 0.39 -12.52
C GLY A 273 -6.38 0.04 -11.04
N ILE A 274 -7.19 -0.85 -10.45
CA ILE A 274 -7.02 -1.40 -9.11
C ILE A 274 -6.68 -2.89 -9.18
N LEU A 275 -7.44 -3.65 -9.99
CA LEU A 275 -7.27 -5.07 -10.23
C LEU A 275 -7.10 -5.32 -11.72
N ASP A 276 -6.16 -6.21 -12.05
CA ASP A 276 -5.93 -6.68 -13.41
C ASP A 276 -5.95 -8.21 -13.46
N TYR A 277 -5.89 -8.78 -14.66
CA TYR A 277 -5.93 -10.20 -14.92
C TYR A 277 -4.94 -10.56 -16.03
N THR A 278 -4.22 -11.68 -15.84
CA THR A 278 -3.35 -12.24 -16.86
C THR A 278 -3.56 -13.75 -17.01
N ASP A 279 -3.43 -14.26 -18.23
CA ASP A 279 -3.32 -15.67 -18.57
C ASP A 279 -1.97 -16.01 -19.22
N GLU A 280 -1.00 -15.10 -19.10
CA GLU A 280 0.38 -15.34 -19.50
C GLU A 280 1.17 -16.08 -18.40
N PRO A 281 2.14 -16.94 -18.76
CA PRO A 281 2.93 -17.70 -17.80
C PRO A 281 4.07 -16.83 -17.20
N LEU A 282 3.68 -15.83 -16.39
CA LEU A 282 4.58 -14.83 -15.81
C LEU A 282 5.10 -15.24 -14.42
N VAL A 283 6.16 -14.58 -14.00
CA VAL A 283 6.78 -14.74 -12.67
C VAL A 283 6.93 -13.39 -11.98
N SER A 284 7.28 -13.39 -10.70
CA SER A 284 7.24 -12.20 -9.84
C SER A 284 7.87 -10.95 -10.45
N MET A 285 9.03 -11.05 -11.10
CA MET A 285 9.74 -9.87 -11.60
C MET A 285 9.11 -9.23 -12.84
N ASP A 286 8.20 -9.93 -13.53
CA ASP A 286 7.43 -9.38 -14.65
C ASP A 286 6.40 -8.35 -14.18
N PHE A 287 5.99 -8.42 -12.90
CA PHE A 287 5.06 -7.49 -12.28
C PHE A 287 5.74 -6.32 -11.54
N ARG A 288 7.08 -6.23 -11.63
CA ARG A 288 7.81 -5.11 -11.01
C ARG A 288 7.44 -3.79 -11.67
N GLY A 289 7.00 -2.83 -10.88
CA GLY A 289 6.55 -1.52 -11.34
C GLY A 289 5.11 -1.51 -11.84
N ASP A 290 4.36 -2.61 -11.71
CA ASP A 290 2.94 -2.61 -11.99
C ASP A 290 2.20 -1.79 -10.93
N SER A 291 1.32 -0.90 -11.37
CA SER A 291 0.56 0.01 -10.52
C SER A 291 -0.72 -0.58 -9.95
N ASN A 292 -1.16 -1.75 -10.42
CA ASN A 292 -2.35 -2.40 -9.90
C ASN A 292 -2.11 -2.95 -8.48
N SER A 293 -3.15 -2.95 -7.67
CA SER A 293 -3.11 -3.52 -6.32
C SER A 293 -3.13 -5.03 -6.32
N ALA A 294 -3.75 -5.64 -7.34
CA ALA A 294 -3.86 -7.07 -7.51
C ALA A 294 -3.86 -7.42 -9.00
N ILE A 295 -3.02 -8.36 -9.43
CA ILE A 295 -3.04 -8.93 -10.77
C ILE A 295 -3.34 -10.42 -10.62
N ILE A 296 -4.51 -10.84 -11.09
CA ILE A 296 -4.97 -12.23 -10.97
C ILE A 296 -4.23 -13.11 -11.97
N ASP A 297 -3.63 -14.18 -11.48
CA ASP A 297 -3.02 -15.23 -12.28
C ASP A 297 -4.10 -16.27 -12.69
N GLY A 298 -4.68 -16.08 -13.85
CA GLY A 298 -5.75 -16.92 -14.34
C GLY A 298 -5.32 -18.36 -14.65
N LEU A 299 -4.04 -18.59 -14.96
CA LEU A 299 -3.52 -19.94 -15.16
C LEU A 299 -3.53 -20.76 -13.87
N SER A 300 -3.29 -20.08 -12.74
CA SER A 300 -3.20 -20.69 -11.40
C SER A 300 -4.53 -20.80 -10.67
N THR A 301 -5.64 -20.31 -11.24
CA THR A 301 -6.98 -20.47 -10.66
C THR A 301 -7.37 -21.94 -10.62
N MET A 302 -7.88 -22.41 -9.47
CA MET A 302 -8.34 -23.80 -9.27
C MET A 302 -9.71 -23.80 -8.59
N VAL A 303 -10.53 -24.77 -8.95
CA VAL A 303 -11.79 -25.08 -8.27
C VAL A 303 -11.84 -26.57 -7.98
N THR A 304 -12.09 -26.94 -6.74
CA THR A 304 -12.21 -28.35 -6.32
C THR A 304 -13.57 -28.56 -5.67
N GLY A 305 -14.24 -29.66 -6.01
CA GLY A 305 -15.56 -30.02 -5.47
C GLY A 305 -16.67 -29.03 -5.81
N GLY A 306 -16.43 -28.15 -6.80
CA GLY A 306 -17.38 -27.13 -7.24
C GLY A 306 -17.45 -25.88 -6.35
N ASN A 307 -16.92 -25.90 -5.14
CA ASN A 307 -17.07 -24.80 -4.20
C ASN A 307 -15.80 -24.39 -3.44
N MET A 308 -14.70 -25.14 -3.55
CA MET A 308 -13.40 -24.71 -3.00
C MET A 308 -12.63 -23.97 -4.11
N VAL A 309 -12.53 -22.68 -4.01
CA VAL A 309 -11.87 -21.80 -4.98
C VAL A 309 -10.48 -21.41 -4.46
N LYS A 310 -9.46 -21.53 -5.32
CA LYS A 310 -8.10 -21.03 -5.08
C LYS A 310 -7.72 -20.02 -6.15
N VAL A 311 -7.16 -18.88 -5.74
CA VAL A 311 -6.72 -17.78 -6.61
C VAL A 311 -5.33 -17.33 -6.17
N LEU A 312 -4.45 -17.07 -7.12
CA LEU A 312 -3.22 -16.33 -6.92
C LEU A 312 -3.38 -14.89 -7.43
N ALA A 313 -2.97 -13.91 -6.62
CA ALA A 313 -2.97 -12.50 -6.97
C ALA A 313 -1.59 -11.91 -6.73
N TRP A 314 -0.93 -11.45 -7.79
CA TRP A 314 0.35 -10.77 -7.77
C TRP A 314 0.20 -9.29 -7.42
N TYR A 315 1.21 -8.69 -6.80
CA TYR A 315 1.26 -7.26 -6.53
C TYR A 315 2.69 -6.77 -6.30
N ASP A 316 3.02 -5.62 -6.85
CA ASP A 316 4.24 -4.94 -6.42
C ASP A 316 3.98 -4.26 -5.08
N ASN A 317 4.51 -4.86 -4.02
CA ASN A 317 4.23 -4.43 -2.64
C ASN A 317 4.80 -3.06 -2.27
N GLU A 318 5.70 -2.50 -3.08
CA GLU A 318 6.19 -1.13 -2.91
C GLU A 318 5.53 -0.17 -3.92
N TRP A 319 5.64 -0.44 -5.22
CA TRP A 319 5.13 0.47 -6.26
C TRP A 319 3.61 0.51 -6.31
N GLY A 320 2.95 -0.63 -6.47
CA GLY A 320 1.49 -0.69 -6.51
C GLY A 320 0.84 -0.10 -5.25
N TYR A 321 1.44 -0.35 -4.07
CA TYR A 321 0.98 0.25 -2.83
C TYR A 321 1.20 1.77 -2.78
N SER A 322 2.34 2.26 -3.27
CA SER A 322 2.62 3.71 -3.33
C SER A 322 1.70 4.43 -4.31
N CYS A 323 1.32 3.78 -5.42
CA CYS A 323 0.28 4.26 -6.32
C CYS A 323 -1.07 4.38 -5.59
N ARG A 324 -1.45 3.40 -4.77
CA ARG A 324 -2.70 3.49 -3.97
C ARG A 324 -2.66 4.60 -2.93
N ILE A 325 -1.50 4.90 -2.33
CA ILE A 325 -1.34 6.07 -1.45
C ILE A 325 -1.57 7.36 -2.24
N ALA A 326 -0.98 7.49 -3.42
CA ALA A 326 -1.17 8.66 -4.28
C ALA A 326 -2.64 8.82 -4.71
N ASP A 327 -3.27 7.73 -5.17
CA ASP A 327 -4.68 7.74 -5.59
C ASP A 327 -5.64 8.03 -4.41
N LEU A 328 -5.36 7.50 -3.20
CA LEU A 328 -6.14 7.81 -2.00
C LEU A 328 -5.98 9.28 -1.60
N THR A 329 -4.77 9.83 -1.75
CA THR A 329 -4.51 11.24 -1.47
C THR A 329 -5.34 12.13 -2.40
N ASP A 330 -5.37 11.82 -3.70
CA ASP A 330 -6.17 12.53 -4.69
C ASP A 330 -7.68 12.36 -4.43
N PHE A 331 -8.12 11.14 -4.14
CA PHE A 331 -9.53 10.89 -3.79
C PHE A 331 -10.00 11.74 -2.60
N ILE A 332 -9.19 11.83 -1.54
CA ILE A 332 -9.50 12.67 -0.36
C ILE A 332 -9.50 14.14 -0.76
N ALA A 333 -8.54 14.60 -1.56
CA ALA A 333 -8.46 15.96 -2.03
C ALA A 333 -9.71 16.36 -2.85
N GLN A 334 -10.18 15.49 -3.73
CA GLN A 334 -11.38 15.69 -4.54
C GLN A 334 -12.68 15.69 -3.72
N LYS A 335 -12.75 14.87 -2.66
CA LYS A 335 -13.92 14.82 -1.77
C LYS A 335 -14.01 15.98 -0.78
N GLY A 336 -12.89 16.67 -0.56
CA GLY A 336 -12.78 17.81 0.36
C GLY A 336 -12.39 17.40 1.78
N PHE A 337 -12.32 18.42 2.67
CA PHE A 337 -11.73 18.33 3.99
C PHE A 337 -12.75 18.60 5.11
#